data_0671d41e57ac676c96acd9fe3f6d766d
#
_entry.id   0671d41e57ac676c96acd9fe3f6d766d
#
_cell.length_a   1.000
_cell.length_b   1.000
_cell.length_c   1.000
_cell.angle_alpha   90.00
_cell.angle_beta   90.00
_cell.angle_gamma   90.00
#
_symmetry.space_group_name_H-M   'P 1'
#
loop_
_entity.id
_entity.type
_entity.pdbx_description
1 polymer ?
#
loop_
_entity_poly.entity_id
_entity_poly.type
_entity_poly.pdbx_seq_one_letter_code
_entity_poly.pdbx_strand_id
1 'polypeptide(L)'
;MSGLRGNIGLLAVLAGVALGAVPADAAEDSATAITLETGKSGAKIERDIFGQFAEHLGSGIYGGIWVGKDSPIANVRGIRSDVVAALKAIKVPVVRWPGGCFADEYHWRNGIGPAAKRPATLNGNWGGVIEPNSFGSHEYFDFLDQIGTEAYLSVNVGSGSPQEAADWLEYLTSNSPTTLAKQRAANGHPAPYRIKYLGLGNENWGCGGSMSPEHYVEEMKLFSHYARNLDPAQGAAMQRVAVGWGDKASDYTEAVMKAWPGEHWAWSVEGLSIHNYTVGGKWPPHLPGSGFGEDDYALLLKETLGMDSLISQEAAIMDRYDPAKKVGLMVDEWGAWLAPAPGSNPHFLVQENSLRDAILASLNLNIFMRHADRVRQTNIAQMVNVLQSMVMTDGPKMVLTPTYHVYKLYVPFQDATLVPVSFEAGHYRDLPRIDAVAARDTQGKLWLAVTNIDPNEAGHLTLSLAGTAAQGASGQVLTAPKVDSINSFGAPHVVEPKPIEASAKDGKFELMLPPKSVAVLEVR
;
A
#
# COMPACT_ATOMS: atom_id res chain seq x y z
N MET A 1 26.48 -10.56 -86.00
CA MET A 1 27.16 -9.41 -86.61
C MET A 1 27.68 -8.54 -85.52
N SER A 2 28.95 -8.56 -85.40
CA SER A 2 29.97 -7.50 -85.27
C SER A 2 29.64 -6.43 -84.21
N GLY A 3 30.33 -6.21 -83.22
CA GLY A 3 31.79 -6.13 -82.96
C GLY A 3 32.09 -4.73 -82.45
N LEU A 4 32.77 -4.53 -81.40
CA LEU A 4 34.05 -3.85 -81.28
C LEU A 4 34.36 -3.56 -79.80
N ARG A 5 35.58 -3.89 -79.48
CA ARG A 5 36.25 -3.69 -78.17
C ARG A 5 36.75 -2.24 -78.03
N GLY A 6 36.74 -1.71 -76.86
CA GLY A 6 37.53 -0.53 -76.47
C GLY A 6 37.99 -0.61 -75.04
N ASN A 7 39.26 -0.94 -74.87
CA ASN A 7 40.00 -0.83 -73.60
C ASN A 7 40.32 0.63 -73.32
N ILE A 8 40.08 1.09 -72.09
CA ILE A 8 40.74 2.28 -71.54
C ILE A 8 41.06 2.00 -70.05
N GLY A 9 42.28 2.30 -69.72
CA GLY A 9 42.99 1.88 -68.52
C GLY A 9 42.49 2.46 -67.21
N LEU A 10 42.78 1.68 -66.20
CA LEU A 10 42.48 1.93 -64.80
C LEU A 10 43.64 2.71 -64.16
N LEU A 11 43.42 3.97 -63.76
CA LEU A 11 44.31 4.66 -62.79
C LEU A 11 43.69 4.50 -61.41
N ALA A 12 44.37 3.73 -60.56
CA ALA A 12 44.00 3.61 -59.14
C ALA A 12 44.56 4.81 -58.37
N VAL A 13 43.68 5.65 -57.83
CA VAL A 13 44.03 6.64 -56.82
C VAL A 13 43.66 6.07 -55.47
N LEU A 14 44.68 5.67 -54.68
CA LEU A 14 44.55 5.32 -53.25
C LEU A 14 44.34 6.61 -52.43
N ALA A 15 43.08 6.88 -52.07
CA ALA A 15 42.78 7.84 -51.04
C ALA A 15 42.74 7.12 -49.68
N GLY A 16 43.76 7.34 -48.85
CA GLY A 16 43.81 6.87 -47.48
C GLY A 16 42.75 7.60 -46.64
N VAL A 17 41.68 6.89 -46.23
CA VAL A 17 40.77 7.37 -45.21
C VAL A 17 41.40 7.07 -43.86
N ALA A 18 41.93 8.11 -43.21
CA ALA A 18 42.23 8.07 -41.79
C ALA A 18 40.94 7.96 -41.02
N LEU A 19 40.60 6.78 -40.50
CA LEU A 19 39.59 6.62 -39.47
C LEU A 19 40.12 7.29 -38.20
N GLY A 20 39.73 8.53 -37.97
CA GLY A 20 39.82 9.15 -36.66
C GLY A 20 38.95 8.33 -35.68
N ALA A 21 39.60 7.66 -34.73
CA ALA A 21 38.93 7.12 -33.57
C ALA A 21 38.26 8.31 -32.84
N VAL A 22 36.91 8.39 -32.91
CA VAL A 22 36.12 9.22 -32.00
C VAL A 22 36.38 8.61 -30.61
N PRO A 23 36.92 9.36 -29.63
CA PRO A 23 36.95 8.87 -28.28
C PRO A 23 35.49 8.61 -27.90
N ALA A 24 35.15 7.40 -27.49
CA ALA A 24 33.96 7.15 -26.73
C ALA A 24 34.13 8.01 -25.45
N ASP A 25 33.43 9.13 -25.39
CA ASP A 25 33.18 9.78 -24.11
C ASP A 25 32.55 8.71 -23.23
N ALA A 26 33.36 8.09 -22.38
CA ALA A 26 32.86 7.44 -21.19
C ALA A 26 32.17 8.60 -20.42
N ALA A 27 30.84 8.66 -20.50
CA ALA A 27 30.06 9.51 -19.59
C ALA A 27 30.59 9.16 -18.20
N GLU A 28 31.33 10.07 -17.58
CA GLU A 28 31.66 9.98 -16.17
C GLU A 28 30.29 9.78 -15.49
N ASP A 29 30.11 8.62 -14.84
CA ASP A 29 28.94 8.27 -14.05
C ASP A 29 28.90 9.26 -12.88
N SER A 30 28.35 10.46 -13.15
CA SER A 30 28.32 11.55 -12.20
C SER A 30 27.46 11.13 -11.03
N ALA A 31 28.08 11.00 -9.86
CA ALA A 31 27.40 10.61 -8.64
C ALA A 31 26.17 11.49 -8.39
N THR A 32 25.02 10.87 -8.16
CA THR A 32 23.80 11.58 -7.76
C THR A 32 24.02 12.23 -6.41
N ALA A 33 24.02 13.57 -6.38
CA ALA A 33 24.14 14.33 -5.14
C ALA A 33 22.77 14.40 -4.44
N ILE A 34 22.70 13.91 -3.21
CA ILE A 34 21.50 14.00 -2.35
C ILE A 34 21.83 14.88 -1.15
N THR A 35 21.03 15.90 -0.92
CA THR A 35 21.16 16.80 0.23
C THR A 35 19.93 16.68 1.12
N LEU A 36 20.14 16.35 2.40
CA LEU A 36 19.12 16.31 3.44
C LEU A 36 19.10 17.67 4.15
N GLU A 37 17.97 18.37 4.09
CA GLU A 37 17.75 19.70 4.69
C GLU A 37 17.47 19.58 6.19
N THR A 38 18.46 19.15 6.96
CA THR A 38 18.31 18.75 8.37
C THR A 38 17.83 19.85 9.32
N GLY A 39 17.96 21.12 8.92
CA GLY A 39 17.43 22.30 9.63
C GLY A 39 15.95 22.60 9.36
N LYS A 40 15.31 21.85 8.46
CA LYS A 40 13.89 22.02 8.10
C LYS A 40 13.08 20.80 8.52
N SER A 41 11.82 21.02 8.89
CA SER A 41 10.86 19.96 9.19
C SER A 41 9.65 20.09 8.26
N GLY A 42 9.24 18.98 7.68
CA GLY A 42 8.01 18.86 6.92
C GLY A 42 6.84 18.36 7.79
N ALA A 43 5.86 17.75 7.16
CA ALA A 43 4.70 17.17 7.83
C ALA A 43 5.08 15.95 8.68
N LYS A 44 4.24 15.65 9.67
CA LYS A 44 4.28 14.36 10.37
C LYS A 44 3.81 13.26 9.42
N ILE A 45 4.56 12.18 9.37
CA ILE A 45 4.18 10.95 8.68
C ILE A 45 3.33 10.14 9.65
N GLU A 46 2.01 10.11 9.42
CA GLU A 46 1.14 9.30 10.27
C GLU A 46 1.46 7.82 10.07
N ARG A 47 1.56 7.07 11.19
CA ARG A 47 1.85 5.62 11.11
C ARG A 47 0.84 4.85 10.26
N ASP A 48 -0.38 5.34 10.15
CA ASP A 48 -1.47 4.69 9.42
C ASP A 48 -1.25 4.69 7.89
N ILE A 49 -0.27 5.44 7.38
CA ILE A 49 0.24 5.30 5.99
C ILE A 49 0.78 3.88 5.72
N PHE A 50 1.13 3.12 6.77
CA PHE A 50 1.62 1.74 6.67
C PHE A 50 0.53 0.69 6.95
N GLY A 51 -0.73 1.06 6.80
CA GLY A 51 -1.89 0.21 7.04
C GLY A 51 -2.02 -0.95 6.07
N GLN A 52 -2.90 -1.88 6.43
CA GLN A 52 -3.11 -3.13 5.72
C GLN A 52 -4.60 -3.35 5.43
N PHE A 53 -4.89 -4.13 4.39
CA PHE A 53 -6.23 -4.48 3.99
C PHE A 53 -6.45 -5.99 4.06
N ALA A 54 -7.57 -6.40 4.64
CA ALA A 54 -8.02 -7.79 4.74
C ALA A 54 -9.48 -7.89 4.30
N GLU A 55 -9.74 -8.74 3.33
CA GLU A 55 -11.07 -8.96 2.76
C GLU A 55 -11.42 -10.44 2.76
N HIS A 56 -12.70 -10.77 2.84
CA HIS A 56 -13.23 -12.12 2.62
C HIS A 56 -13.12 -12.47 1.13
N LEU A 57 -11.89 -12.65 0.67
CA LEU A 57 -11.52 -12.92 -0.71
C LEU A 57 -10.50 -14.07 -0.76
N GLY A 58 -10.79 -15.09 -1.56
CA GLY A 58 -9.90 -16.24 -1.75
C GLY A 58 -9.46 -16.86 -0.42
N SER A 59 -8.14 -16.94 -0.24
CA SER A 59 -7.53 -17.41 1.00
C SER A 59 -6.93 -16.29 1.87
N GLY A 60 -7.39 -15.05 1.71
CA GLY A 60 -6.94 -13.92 2.55
C GLY A 60 -7.31 -14.11 4.01
N ILE A 61 -8.58 -14.47 4.28
CA ILE A 61 -9.06 -14.76 5.63
C ILE A 61 -8.90 -16.25 5.93
N TYR A 62 -9.65 -17.13 5.24
CA TYR A 62 -9.66 -18.56 5.51
C TYR A 62 -8.43 -19.25 4.93
N GLY A 63 -7.65 -19.92 5.80
CA GLY A 63 -6.34 -20.50 5.44
C GLY A 63 -5.18 -19.49 5.48
N GLY A 64 -5.49 -18.20 5.37
CA GLY A 64 -4.54 -17.11 5.51
C GLY A 64 -4.41 -16.65 6.96
N ILE A 65 -5.33 -15.80 7.44
CA ILE A 65 -5.35 -15.33 8.84
C ILE A 65 -5.97 -16.35 9.77
N TRP A 66 -7.09 -16.94 9.35
CA TRP A 66 -7.94 -17.81 10.15
C TRP A 66 -7.87 -19.26 9.67
N VAL A 67 -7.54 -20.18 10.58
CA VAL A 67 -7.51 -21.62 10.31
C VAL A 67 -8.47 -22.42 11.19
N GLY A 68 -9.14 -21.74 12.14
CA GLY A 68 -10.00 -22.40 13.10
C GLY A 68 -9.24 -22.94 14.31
N LYS A 69 -9.95 -23.00 15.46
CA LYS A 69 -9.35 -23.35 16.77
C LYS A 69 -8.77 -24.77 16.83
N ASP A 70 -9.38 -25.68 16.08
CA ASP A 70 -9.03 -27.12 16.08
C ASP A 70 -8.04 -27.47 14.95
N SER A 71 -7.53 -26.49 14.23
CA SER A 71 -6.55 -26.70 13.17
C SER A 71 -5.23 -27.25 13.72
N PRO A 72 -4.57 -28.21 13.02
CA PRO A 72 -3.22 -28.65 13.36
C PRO A 72 -2.16 -27.59 13.05
N ILE A 73 -2.49 -26.54 12.29
CA ILE A 73 -1.62 -25.38 12.04
C ILE A 73 -1.52 -24.58 13.32
N ALA A 74 -0.30 -24.17 13.71
CA ALA A 74 -0.05 -23.41 14.92
C ALA A 74 -0.90 -22.13 14.94
N ASN A 75 -1.77 -22.02 15.94
CA ASN A 75 -2.73 -20.92 16.06
C ASN A 75 -3.02 -20.56 17.52
N VAL A 76 -3.47 -19.33 17.71
CA VAL A 76 -4.05 -18.88 18.98
C VAL A 76 -5.52 -18.54 18.73
N ARG A 77 -6.43 -19.33 19.29
CA ARG A 77 -7.87 -19.19 19.13
C ARG A 77 -8.35 -19.19 17.67
N GLY A 78 -7.63 -19.92 16.80
CA GLY A 78 -7.93 -20.08 15.38
C GLY A 78 -7.16 -19.12 14.45
N ILE A 79 -6.41 -18.17 15.00
CA ILE A 79 -5.61 -17.20 14.26
C ILE A 79 -4.17 -17.72 14.13
N ARG A 80 -3.62 -17.74 12.93
CA ARG A 80 -2.28 -18.28 12.64
C ARG A 80 -1.18 -17.54 13.38
N SER A 81 -0.38 -18.27 14.15
CA SER A 81 0.69 -17.70 14.97
C SER A 81 1.86 -17.16 14.15
N ASP A 82 2.19 -17.77 13.02
CA ASP A 82 3.25 -17.34 12.10
C ASP A 82 2.89 -16.01 11.41
N VAL A 83 1.66 -15.89 10.92
CA VAL A 83 1.13 -14.64 10.34
C VAL A 83 1.11 -13.51 11.37
N VAL A 84 0.64 -13.79 12.59
CA VAL A 84 0.67 -12.82 13.70
C VAL A 84 2.09 -12.35 13.97
N ALA A 85 3.07 -13.25 14.05
CA ALA A 85 4.46 -12.90 14.31
C ALA A 85 5.04 -11.99 13.20
N ALA A 86 4.76 -12.31 11.93
CA ALA A 86 5.19 -11.53 10.79
C ALA A 86 4.61 -10.09 10.82
N LEU A 87 3.30 -9.96 11.05
CA LEU A 87 2.61 -8.67 11.06
C LEU A 87 3.01 -7.79 12.25
N LYS A 88 3.21 -8.39 13.42
CA LYS A 88 3.78 -7.67 14.58
C LYS A 88 5.16 -7.11 14.30
N ALA A 89 5.99 -7.85 13.57
CA ALA A 89 7.37 -7.43 13.28
C ALA A 89 7.44 -6.20 12.38
N ILE A 90 6.44 -5.97 11.52
CA ILE A 90 6.32 -4.76 10.69
C ILE A 90 5.47 -3.66 11.35
N LYS A 91 5.00 -3.89 12.58
CA LYS A 91 4.20 -2.95 13.38
C LYS A 91 2.98 -2.42 12.61
N VAL A 92 2.18 -3.31 12.04
CA VAL A 92 0.95 -2.93 11.33
C VAL A 92 0.12 -1.97 12.19
N PRO A 93 -0.15 -0.73 11.73
CA PRO A 93 -0.82 0.26 12.58
C PRO A 93 -2.33 0.16 12.53
N VAL A 94 -2.90 -0.26 11.39
CA VAL A 94 -4.34 -0.34 11.16
C VAL A 94 -4.65 -1.43 10.14
N VAL A 95 -5.76 -2.13 10.31
CA VAL A 95 -6.27 -3.13 9.36
C VAL A 95 -7.68 -2.74 8.93
N ARG A 96 -7.91 -2.63 7.63
CA ARG A 96 -9.23 -2.42 7.03
C ARG A 96 -9.92 -3.77 6.78
N TRP A 97 -11.18 -3.92 7.24
CA TRP A 97 -12.00 -5.13 7.16
C TRP A 97 -13.51 -4.75 7.20
N PRO A 98 -14.49 -5.52 6.67
CA PRO A 98 -14.40 -6.92 6.19
C PRO A 98 -14.03 -7.03 4.73
N GLY A 99 -13.84 -5.93 4.03
CA GLY A 99 -13.48 -5.97 2.61
C GLY A 99 -13.55 -4.62 1.95
N GLY A 100 -13.34 -4.69 0.67
CA GLY A 100 -13.71 -3.77 -0.38
C GLY A 100 -15.14 -4.10 -0.85
N CYS A 101 -15.28 -4.69 -2.05
CA CYS A 101 -16.58 -5.07 -2.58
C CYS A 101 -17.39 -6.00 -1.66
N PHE A 102 -16.73 -6.88 -0.90
CA PHE A 102 -17.42 -7.74 0.05
C PHE A 102 -18.08 -6.95 1.20
N ALA A 103 -17.57 -5.78 1.58
CA ALA A 103 -18.15 -4.97 2.66
C ALA A 103 -19.59 -4.57 2.38
N ASP A 104 -19.92 -4.27 1.11
CA ASP A 104 -21.26 -3.84 0.71
C ASP A 104 -22.25 -5.00 0.47
N GLU A 105 -21.82 -6.26 0.72
CA GLU A 105 -22.64 -7.46 0.83
C GLU A 105 -22.62 -8.05 2.26
N TYR A 106 -21.77 -7.55 3.16
CA TYR A 106 -21.57 -8.12 4.49
C TYR A 106 -22.62 -7.65 5.48
N HIS A 107 -23.34 -8.62 6.07
CA HIS A 107 -24.27 -8.42 7.17
C HIS A 107 -23.64 -8.88 8.49
N TRP A 108 -23.21 -7.97 9.32
CA TRP A 108 -22.40 -8.22 10.51
C TRP A 108 -23.03 -9.22 11.52
N ARG A 109 -24.38 -9.31 11.56
CA ARG A 109 -25.08 -10.27 12.42
C ARG A 109 -24.79 -11.72 12.05
N ASN A 110 -24.46 -11.99 10.79
CA ASN A 110 -24.07 -13.32 10.33
C ASN A 110 -22.73 -13.78 10.94
N GLY A 111 -21.84 -12.83 11.27
CA GLY A 111 -20.49 -13.08 11.80
C GLY A 111 -20.39 -13.06 13.33
N ILE A 112 -21.51 -13.12 14.09
CA ILE A 112 -21.48 -13.10 15.56
C ILE A 112 -22.15 -14.32 16.18
N GLY A 113 -21.92 -14.51 17.48
CA GLY A 113 -22.45 -15.68 18.22
C GLY A 113 -21.66 -16.97 17.93
N PRO A 114 -22.20 -18.13 18.39
CA PRO A 114 -21.52 -19.41 18.22
C PRO A 114 -21.31 -19.78 16.74
N ALA A 115 -20.10 -20.06 16.33
CA ALA A 115 -19.73 -20.29 14.93
C ALA A 115 -20.58 -21.38 14.25
N ALA A 116 -20.93 -22.45 14.97
CA ALA A 116 -21.79 -23.54 14.45
C ALA A 116 -23.25 -23.12 14.18
N LYS A 117 -23.67 -21.93 14.61
CA LYS A 117 -25.01 -21.39 14.39
C LYS A 117 -25.03 -20.23 13.40
N ARG A 118 -23.89 -19.81 12.91
CA ARG A 118 -23.80 -18.73 11.93
C ARG A 118 -24.31 -19.24 10.57
N PRO A 119 -25.05 -18.44 9.81
CA PRO A 119 -25.50 -18.83 8.49
C PRO A 119 -24.33 -18.91 7.52
N ALA A 120 -24.38 -19.86 6.60
CA ALA A 120 -23.53 -19.83 5.42
C ALA A 120 -24.19 -18.94 4.35
N THR A 121 -23.43 -18.04 3.78
CA THR A 121 -23.89 -17.12 2.74
C THR A 121 -23.09 -17.31 1.46
N LEU A 122 -23.47 -16.66 0.37
CA LEU A 122 -22.74 -16.66 -0.87
C LEU A 122 -21.88 -15.40 -0.93
N ASN A 123 -20.58 -15.56 -1.23
CA ASN A 123 -19.71 -14.43 -1.58
C ASN A 123 -19.83 -14.18 -3.09
N GLY A 124 -20.70 -13.27 -3.47
CA GLY A 124 -21.06 -13.01 -4.86
C GLY A 124 -19.93 -12.34 -5.65
N ASN A 125 -19.20 -11.45 -5.02
CA ASN A 125 -18.12 -10.70 -5.66
C ASN A 125 -16.90 -11.57 -5.96
N TRP A 126 -16.56 -12.49 -5.06
CA TRP A 126 -15.30 -13.22 -5.13
C TRP A 126 -15.48 -14.72 -5.39
N GLY A 127 -15.90 -15.03 -6.61
CA GLY A 127 -15.94 -16.41 -7.12
C GLY A 127 -17.19 -17.21 -6.80
N GLY A 128 -18.23 -16.63 -6.22
CA GLY A 128 -19.47 -17.31 -5.91
C GLY A 128 -19.29 -18.47 -4.91
N VAL A 129 -18.36 -18.33 -3.99
CA VAL A 129 -18.03 -19.37 -3.00
C VAL A 129 -18.86 -19.24 -1.73
N ILE A 130 -18.97 -20.34 -0.98
CA ILE A 130 -19.63 -20.32 0.32
C ILE A 130 -18.78 -19.53 1.32
N GLU A 131 -19.39 -18.51 1.93
CA GLU A 131 -18.88 -17.76 3.08
C GLU A 131 -19.47 -18.40 4.35
N PRO A 132 -18.66 -19.08 5.17
CA PRO A 132 -19.16 -19.75 6.37
C PRO A 132 -19.38 -18.80 7.54
N ASN A 133 -19.02 -17.52 7.42
CA ASN A 133 -19.08 -16.50 8.46
C ASN A 133 -18.37 -16.91 9.78
N SER A 134 -17.39 -17.83 9.71
CA SER A 134 -16.67 -18.31 10.89
C SER A 134 -15.60 -17.34 11.39
N PHE A 135 -15.27 -16.35 10.59
CA PHE A 135 -14.47 -15.18 10.97
C PHE A 135 -15.35 -13.94 10.87
N GLY A 136 -15.68 -13.35 12.02
CA GLY A 136 -16.55 -12.17 12.11
C GLY A 136 -15.98 -11.15 13.09
N SER A 137 -16.84 -10.31 13.66
CA SER A 137 -16.41 -9.20 14.51
C SER A 137 -15.48 -9.63 15.66
N HIS A 138 -15.82 -10.69 16.39
CA HIS A 138 -15.00 -11.13 17.52
C HIS A 138 -13.65 -11.69 17.11
N GLU A 139 -13.61 -12.47 16.03
CA GLU A 139 -12.38 -13.04 15.48
C GLU A 139 -11.48 -11.95 14.90
N TYR A 140 -12.07 -10.95 14.23
CA TYR A 140 -11.33 -9.79 13.72
C TYR A 140 -10.69 -8.99 14.85
N PHE A 141 -11.43 -8.61 15.89
CA PHE A 141 -10.86 -7.86 17.01
C PHE A 141 -9.84 -8.67 17.82
N ASP A 142 -10.04 -9.99 17.96
CA ASP A 142 -9.03 -10.86 18.56
C ASP A 142 -7.73 -10.90 17.71
N PHE A 143 -7.86 -10.93 16.40
CA PHE A 143 -6.70 -10.81 15.50
C PHE A 143 -5.97 -9.47 15.69
N LEU A 144 -6.71 -8.35 15.76
CA LEU A 144 -6.12 -7.04 16.01
C LEU A 144 -5.37 -6.99 17.33
N ASP A 145 -5.95 -7.52 18.41
CA ASP A 145 -5.32 -7.59 19.72
C ASP A 145 -4.03 -8.43 19.66
N GLN A 146 -4.04 -9.54 18.95
CA GLN A 146 -2.86 -10.40 18.80
C GLN A 146 -1.71 -9.73 18.05
N ILE A 147 -1.99 -8.91 17.04
CA ILE A 147 -0.94 -8.17 16.31
C ILE A 147 -0.64 -6.80 16.91
N GLY A 148 -1.50 -6.26 17.79
CA GLY A 148 -1.32 -4.96 18.46
C GLY A 148 -1.64 -3.78 17.55
N THR A 149 -2.78 -3.79 16.85
CA THR A 149 -3.17 -2.83 15.83
C THR A 149 -4.56 -2.24 16.05
N GLU A 150 -4.91 -1.18 15.31
CA GLU A 150 -6.19 -0.47 15.38
C GLU A 150 -7.16 -0.97 14.30
N ALA A 151 -8.47 -0.80 14.55
CA ALA A 151 -9.51 -1.21 13.61
C ALA A 151 -9.88 -0.12 12.62
N TYR A 152 -10.02 -0.53 11.35
CA TYR A 152 -10.72 0.21 10.32
C TYR A 152 -11.86 -0.69 9.80
N LEU A 153 -13.10 -0.35 10.14
CA LEU A 153 -14.28 -1.08 9.71
C LEU A 153 -14.93 -0.40 8.51
N SER A 154 -15.31 -1.16 7.47
CA SER A 154 -16.15 -0.69 6.38
C SER A 154 -17.58 -1.14 6.62
N VAL A 155 -18.53 -0.19 6.68
CA VAL A 155 -19.96 -0.51 6.82
C VAL A 155 -20.61 -0.71 5.45
N ASN A 156 -21.60 -1.58 5.40
CA ASN A 156 -22.36 -1.90 4.21
C ASN A 156 -23.33 -0.75 3.85
N VAL A 157 -22.93 0.08 2.90
CA VAL A 157 -23.79 1.14 2.35
C VAL A 157 -24.56 0.65 1.11
N GLY A 158 -23.98 -0.31 0.37
CA GLY A 158 -24.54 -0.78 -0.89
C GLY A 158 -25.85 -1.55 -0.73
N SER A 159 -25.90 -2.54 0.17
CA SER A 159 -27.11 -3.36 0.41
C SER A 159 -27.64 -3.30 1.84
N GLY A 160 -26.92 -2.66 2.76
CA GLY A 160 -27.28 -2.49 4.16
C GLY A 160 -28.17 -1.28 4.41
N SER A 161 -28.27 -0.88 5.67
CA SER A 161 -29.03 0.30 6.07
C SER A 161 -28.33 1.10 7.16
N PRO A 162 -28.63 2.41 7.32
CA PRO A 162 -28.10 3.20 8.43
C PRO A 162 -28.42 2.60 9.81
N GLN A 163 -29.59 1.93 9.97
CA GLN A 163 -29.94 1.23 11.20
C GLN A 163 -29.04 0.03 11.45
N GLU A 164 -28.72 -0.75 10.43
CA GLU A 164 -27.80 -1.89 10.56
C GLU A 164 -26.40 -1.45 10.99
N ALA A 165 -25.89 -0.38 10.41
CA ALA A 165 -24.60 0.21 10.80
C ALA A 165 -24.65 0.75 12.25
N ALA A 166 -25.73 1.44 12.62
CA ALA A 166 -25.92 1.93 13.98
C ALA A 166 -25.99 0.79 15.01
N ASP A 167 -26.71 -0.28 14.70
CA ASP A 167 -26.80 -1.49 15.54
C ASP A 167 -25.43 -2.17 15.70
N TRP A 168 -24.64 -2.23 14.61
CA TRP A 168 -23.29 -2.80 14.69
C TRP A 168 -22.37 -1.99 15.60
N LEU A 169 -22.40 -0.67 15.45
CA LEU A 169 -21.62 0.22 16.32
C LEU A 169 -22.10 0.21 17.77
N GLU A 170 -23.42 0.11 18.02
CA GLU A 170 -23.94 -0.09 19.37
C GLU A 170 -23.45 -1.42 19.96
N TYR A 171 -23.53 -2.50 19.17
CA TYR A 171 -22.99 -3.80 19.57
C TYR A 171 -21.51 -3.72 19.95
N LEU A 172 -20.70 -3.05 19.13
CA LEU A 172 -19.26 -2.98 19.31
C LEU A 172 -18.84 -1.99 20.40
N THR A 173 -19.46 -0.82 20.49
CA THR A 173 -18.92 0.31 21.26
C THR A 173 -19.75 0.71 22.48
N SER A 174 -21.00 0.22 22.63
CA SER A 174 -21.82 0.64 23.77
C SER A 174 -21.29 0.10 25.10
N ASN A 175 -21.13 1.00 26.07
CA ASN A 175 -20.82 0.69 27.45
C ASN A 175 -22.08 0.65 28.35
N SER A 176 -23.23 1.03 27.80
CA SER A 176 -24.52 0.97 28.48
C SER A 176 -25.10 -0.44 28.42
N PRO A 177 -25.94 -0.86 29.39
CA PRO A 177 -26.49 -2.23 29.45
C PRO A 177 -27.63 -2.45 28.45
N THR A 178 -27.44 -2.09 27.20
CA THR A 178 -28.39 -2.29 26.12
C THR A 178 -28.47 -3.77 25.72
N THR A 179 -29.51 -4.14 24.94
CA THR A 179 -29.63 -5.50 24.43
C THR A 179 -28.44 -5.94 23.61
N LEU A 180 -27.91 -5.05 22.74
CA LEU A 180 -26.77 -5.36 21.88
C LEU A 180 -25.46 -5.46 22.67
N ALA A 181 -25.23 -4.57 23.66
CA ALA A 181 -24.06 -4.67 24.52
C ALA A 181 -24.08 -5.93 25.40
N LYS A 182 -25.27 -6.34 25.90
CA LYS A 182 -25.45 -7.62 26.60
C LYS A 182 -25.19 -8.82 25.67
N GLN A 183 -25.62 -8.75 24.42
CA GLN A 183 -25.35 -9.77 23.42
C GLN A 183 -23.84 -9.90 23.13
N ARG A 184 -23.12 -8.77 22.98
CA ARG A 184 -21.66 -8.78 22.87
C ARG A 184 -21.00 -9.47 24.06
N ALA A 185 -21.42 -9.13 25.27
CA ALA A 185 -20.91 -9.75 26.50
C ALA A 185 -21.20 -11.26 26.55
N ALA A 186 -22.41 -11.69 26.17
CA ALA A 186 -22.79 -13.08 26.10
C ALA A 186 -21.99 -13.85 25.02
N ASN A 187 -21.57 -13.17 23.96
CA ASN A 187 -20.69 -13.71 22.93
C ASN A 187 -19.19 -13.72 23.33
N GLY A 188 -18.87 -13.34 24.57
CA GLY A 188 -17.54 -13.48 25.15
C GLY A 188 -16.72 -12.20 25.30
N HIS A 189 -17.26 -11.02 24.94
CA HIS A 189 -16.53 -9.75 25.06
C HIS A 189 -17.37 -8.66 25.77
N PRO A 190 -17.28 -8.55 27.10
CA PRO A 190 -18.09 -7.60 27.88
C PRO A 190 -17.70 -6.13 27.67
N ALA A 191 -16.40 -5.84 27.44
CA ALA A 191 -15.91 -4.49 27.21
C ALA A 191 -16.23 -3.98 25.77
N PRO A 192 -16.35 -2.66 25.56
CA PRO A 192 -16.39 -2.08 24.22
C PRO A 192 -15.14 -2.40 23.41
N TYR A 193 -15.30 -2.53 22.10
CA TYR A 193 -14.17 -2.56 21.16
C TYR A 193 -13.78 -1.14 20.76
N ARG A 194 -12.52 -0.96 20.40
CA ARG A 194 -12.00 0.29 19.91
C ARG A 194 -12.02 0.31 18.38
N ILE A 195 -12.57 1.38 17.79
CA ILE A 195 -12.63 1.59 16.35
C ILE A 195 -11.97 2.93 16.04
N LYS A 196 -10.93 2.91 15.20
CA LYS A 196 -10.23 4.12 14.79
C LYS A 196 -10.84 4.74 13.54
N TYR A 197 -11.12 3.93 12.53
CA TYR A 197 -11.71 4.37 11.27
C TYR A 197 -13.00 3.62 10.98
N LEU A 198 -13.95 4.33 10.38
CA LEU A 198 -15.21 3.79 9.88
C LEU A 198 -15.41 4.22 8.44
N GLY A 199 -15.23 3.31 7.49
CA GLY A 199 -15.53 3.53 6.07
C GLY A 199 -17.02 3.53 5.83
N LEU A 200 -17.54 4.58 5.23
CA LEU A 200 -18.93 4.74 4.85
C LEU A 200 -19.15 4.22 3.44
N GLY A 201 -19.13 2.89 3.27
CA GLY A 201 -19.19 2.19 2.00
C GLY A 201 -17.81 1.84 1.42
N ASN A 202 -17.84 1.27 0.23
CA ASN A 202 -16.68 0.92 -0.59
C ASN A 202 -17.03 1.04 -2.07
N GLU A 203 -16.23 1.80 -2.85
CA GLU A 203 -16.41 1.92 -4.31
C GLU A 203 -17.89 2.03 -4.74
N ASN A 204 -18.64 2.89 -4.09
CA ASN A 204 -20.09 3.00 -4.33
C ASN A 204 -20.43 3.46 -5.76
N TRP A 205 -19.43 3.98 -6.50
CA TRP A 205 -19.48 4.21 -7.93
C TRP A 205 -19.42 2.91 -8.78
N GLY A 206 -18.96 1.82 -8.18
CA GLY A 206 -18.79 0.49 -8.78
C GLY A 206 -19.50 -0.60 -8.00
N CYS A 207 -18.73 -1.55 -7.46
CA CYS A 207 -19.26 -2.74 -6.78
C CYS A 207 -20.07 -2.43 -5.51
N GLY A 208 -19.88 -1.29 -4.90
CA GLY A 208 -20.65 -0.85 -3.74
C GLY A 208 -22.03 -0.25 -4.08
N GLY A 209 -22.60 -0.54 -5.25
CA GLY A 209 -24.00 -0.19 -5.58
C GLY A 209 -24.20 0.63 -6.84
N SER A 210 -23.15 0.97 -7.60
CA SER A 210 -23.21 1.77 -8.85
C SER A 210 -24.02 3.06 -8.69
N MET A 211 -23.80 3.77 -7.59
CA MET A 211 -24.50 5.01 -7.26
C MET A 211 -23.98 6.18 -8.08
N SER A 212 -24.82 7.20 -8.33
CA SER A 212 -24.29 8.50 -8.76
C SER A 212 -23.61 9.22 -7.59
N PRO A 213 -22.70 10.17 -7.83
CA PRO A 213 -22.07 10.95 -6.76
C PRO A 213 -23.08 11.62 -5.82
N GLU A 214 -24.17 12.17 -6.39
CA GLU A 214 -25.21 12.85 -5.62
C GLU A 214 -25.99 11.87 -4.72
N HIS A 215 -26.31 10.68 -5.26
CA HIS A 215 -26.99 9.65 -4.47
C HIS A 215 -26.11 9.15 -3.34
N TYR A 216 -24.83 8.87 -3.62
CA TYR A 216 -23.89 8.48 -2.58
C TYR A 216 -23.78 9.54 -1.47
N VAL A 217 -23.72 10.82 -1.82
CA VAL A 217 -23.64 11.90 -0.83
C VAL A 217 -24.84 11.89 0.12
N GLU A 218 -26.06 11.63 -0.38
CA GLU A 218 -27.24 11.55 0.49
C GLU A 218 -27.20 10.30 1.40
N GLU A 219 -26.81 9.14 0.88
CA GLU A 219 -26.60 7.93 1.69
C GLU A 219 -25.48 8.14 2.73
N MET A 220 -24.34 8.65 2.32
CA MET A 220 -23.20 8.94 3.20
C MET A 220 -23.60 9.85 4.38
N LYS A 221 -24.45 10.88 4.16
CA LYS A 221 -24.97 11.75 5.22
C LYS A 221 -25.81 10.97 6.23
N LEU A 222 -26.70 10.09 5.74
CA LEU A 222 -27.54 9.25 6.60
C LEU A 222 -26.69 8.30 7.44
N PHE A 223 -25.75 7.58 6.83
CA PHE A 223 -24.86 6.69 7.54
C PHE A 223 -23.96 7.45 8.52
N SER A 224 -23.40 8.58 8.14
CA SER A 224 -22.58 9.42 9.02
C SER A 224 -23.37 9.92 10.24
N HIS A 225 -24.66 10.27 10.06
CA HIS A 225 -25.51 10.74 11.15
C HIS A 225 -25.80 9.66 12.20
N TYR A 226 -26.07 8.43 11.76
CA TYR A 226 -26.46 7.33 12.65
C TYR A 226 -25.27 6.48 13.12
N ALA A 227 -24.19 6.41 12.37
CA ALA A 227 -22.99 5.66 12.72
C ALA A 227 -22.16 6.38 13.80
N ARG A 228 -22.42 6.06 15.07
CA ARG A 228 -21.83 6.73 16.24
C ARG A 228 -21.01 5.76 17.07
N ASN A 229 -19.85 6.21 17.53
CA ASN A 229 -19.13 5.55 18.59
C ASN A 229 -19.81 5.87 19.92
N LEU A 230 -20.31 4.84 20.60
CA LEU A 230 -21.07 4.98 21.85
C LEU A 230 -20.22 4.74 23.10
N ASP A 231 -18.90 4.55 22.96
CA ASP A 231 -17.98 4.50 24.09
C ASP A 231 -17.49 5.91 24.46
N PRO A 232 -17.94 6.48 25.60
CA PRO A 232 -17.50 7.81 26.00
C PRO A 232 -16.00 7.91 26.29
N ALA A 233 -15.32 6.77 26.56
CA ALA A 233 -13.87 6.76 26.78
C ALA A 233 -13.07 6.94 25.48
N GLN A 234 -13.67 6.62 24.32
CA GLN A 234 -13.04 6.83 23.02
C GLN A 234 -13.37 8.22 22.44
N GLY A 235 -14.41 8.88 22.92
CA GLY A 235 -14.80 10.22 22.52
C GLY A 235 -14.97 10.37 20.99
N ALA A 236 -14.47 11.49 20.45
CA ALA A 236 -14.47 11.80 19.01
C ALA A 236 -13.33 11.08 18.24
N ALA A 237 -12.74 10.02 18.78
CA ALA A 237 -11.55 9.40 18.19
C ALA A 237 -11.84 8.54 16.95
N MET A 238 -13.09 8.10 16.73
CA MET A 238 -13.48 7.36 15.53
C MET A 238 -13.63 8.33 14.35
N GLN A 239 -12.85 8.12 13.30
CA GLN A 239 -12.86 8.93 12.09
C GLN A 239 -13.71 8.25 11.02
N ARG A 240 -14.69 8.97 10.45
CA ARG A 240 -15.53 8.49 9.36
C ARG A 240 -14.86 8.84 8.03
N VAL A 241 -14.79 7.85 7.15
CA VAL A 241 -14.13 7.96 5.86
C VAL A 241 -15.17 7.81 4.76
N ALA A 242 -15.38 8.87 3.98
CA ALA A 242 -16.27 8.84 2.83
C ALA A 242 -15.55 8.29 1.59
N VAL A 243 -16.31 7.68 0.68
CA VAL A 243 -15.80 7.25 -0.63
C VAL A 243 -15.58 8.49 -1.50
N GLY A 244 -14.36 8.63 -2.00
CA GLY A 244 -13.95 9.65 -2.94
C GLY A 244 -13.56 9.07 -4.29
N TRP A 245 -12.86 9.87 -5.11
CA TRP A 245 -12.50 9.56 -6.48
C TRP A 245 -13.73 9.13 -7.29
N GLY A 246 -13.61 8.17 -8.20
CA GLY A 246 -14.70 7.64 -9.02
C GLY A 246 -14.17 7.06 -10.30
N ASP A 247 -15.06 6.42 -11.07
CA ASP A 247 -14.74 5.83 -12.39
C ASP A 247 -14.37 6.91 -13.44
N LYS A 248 -14.79 8.15 -13.22
CA LYS A 248 -14.63 9.26 -14.19
C LYS A 248 -14.05 10.51 -13.54
N ALA A 249 -12.80 10.42 -13.12
CA ALA A 249 -12.02 11.59 -12.75
C ALA A 249 -12.59 12.44 -11.59
N SER A 250 -12.54 11.93 -10.38
CA SER A 250 -12.70 12.73 -9.15
C SER A 250 -14.09 13.32 -8.90
N ASP A 251 -15.12 12.82 -9.59
CA ASP A 251 -16.50 13.31 -9.44
C ASP A 251 -17.08 13.05 -8.05
N TYR A 252 -16.74 11.92 -7.43
CA TYR A 252 -17.11 11.62 -6.05
C TYR A 252 -16.39 12.53 -5.06
N THR A 253 -15.08 12.74 -5.24
CA THR A 253 -14.30 13.66 -4.42
C THR A 253 -14.89 15.07 -4.45
N GLU A 254 -15.19 15.58 -5.65
CA GLU A 254 -15.82 16.89 -5.81
C GLU A 254 -17.19 16.97 -5.12
N ALA A 255 -18.05 15.94 -5.30
CA ALA A 255 -19.39 15.91 -4.73
C ALA A 255 -19.37 15.85 -3.18
N VAL A 256 -18.54 14.98 -2.60
CA VAL A 256 -18.39 14.84 -1.16
C VAL A 256 -17.84 16.12 -0.53
N MET A 257 -16.75 16.65 -1.07
CA MET A 257 -16.11 17.85 -0.53
C MET A 257 -16.97 19.10 -0.68
N LYS A 258 -17.72 19.21 -1.78
CA LYS A 258 -18.70 20.30 -1.97
C LYS A 258 -19.84 20.23 -0.97
N ALA A 259 -20.28 19.01 -0.59
CA ALA A 259 -21.31 18.80 0.40
C ALA A 259 -20.82 18.99 1.85
N TRP A 260 -19.51 18.81 2.09
CA TRP A 260 -18.90 18.88 3.43
C TRP A 260 -18.98 20.29 4.01
N PRO A 261 -19.73 20.51 5.12
CA PRO A 261 -19.95 21.85 5.66
C PRO A 261 -18.90 22.28 6.69
N GLY A 262 -17.80 21.52 6.84
CA GLY A 262 -16.93 21.60 8.00
C GLY A 262 -17.48 20.77 9.17
N GLU A 263 -17.11 21.11 10.38
CA GLU A 263 -17.68 20.47 11.57
C GLU A 263 -19.18 20.81 11.69
N HIS A 264 -20.01 19.78 11.67
CA HIS A 264 -21.46 19.92 11.76
C HIS A 264 -22.03 18.93 12.77
N TRP A 265 -23.00 19.38 13.55
CA TRP A 265 -23.61 18.55 14.62
C TRP A 265 -24.36 17.32 14.08
N ALA A 266 -24.90 17.37 12.86
CA ALA A 266 -25.73 16.31 12.31
C ALA A 266 -24.90 15.23 11.60
N TRP A 267 -23.88 15.62 10.86
CA TRP A 267 -22.99 14.69 10.15
C TRP A 267 -21.65 15.35 9.84
N SER A 268 -20.63 14.55 9.70
CA SER A 268 -19.31 14.96 9.23
C SER A 268 -18.54 13.75 8.71
N VAL A 269 -17.47 13.99 8.00
CA VAL A 269 -16.44 13.00 7.66
C VAL A 269 -15.08 13.59 7.96
N GLU A 270 -14.17 12.75 8.43
CA GLU A 270 -12.80 13.12 8.82
C GLU A 270 -11.78 12.61 7.81
N GLY A 271 -12.22 11.75 6.87
CA GLY A 271 -11.39 11.23 5.79
C GLY A 271 -12.16 11.10 4.48
N LEU A 272 -11.42 11.12 3.38
CA LEU A 272 -11.91 10.86 2.03
C LEU A 272 -11.03 9.77 1.41
N SER A 273 -11.64 8.69 0.97
CA SER A 273 -10.94 7.53 0.43
C SER A 273 -10.71 7.67 -1.07
N ILE A 274 -9.58 7.19 -1.54
CA ILE A 274 -9.32 6.93 -2.97
C ILE A 274 -8.68 5.56 -3.13
N HIS A 275 -8.94 4.90 -4.26
CA HIS A 275 -8.35 3.64 -4.64
C HIS A 275 -7.51 3.79 -5.90
N ASN A 276 -6.33 3.18 -5.95
CA ASN A 276 -5.53 3.15 -7.16
C ASN A 276 -4.66 1.90 -7.25
N TYR A 277 -4.98 1.04 -8.19
CA TYR A 277 -4.20 -0.14 -8.52
C TYR A 277 -3.29 0.10 -9.72
N THR A 278 -2.05 -0.34 -9.63
CA THR A 278 -1.11 -0.36 -10.75
C THR A 278 -1.32 -1.66 -11.52
N VAL A 279 -1.80 -1.57 -12.76
CA VAL A 279 -2.27 -2.73 -13.56
C VAL A 279 -1.42 -3.02 -14.80
N GLY A 280 -0.49 -2.13 -15.17
CA GLY A 280 0.31 -2.26 -16.39
C GLY A 280 -0.42 -1.76 -17.65
N GLY A 281 -1.19 -0.67 -17.52
CA GLY A 281 -1.76 0.12 -18.60
C GLY A 281 -3.04 -0.41 -19.22
N LYS A 282 -3.52 -1.61 -18.86
CA LYS A 282 -4.76 -2.19 -19.43
C LYS A 282 -5.58 -2.94 -18.39
N TRP A 283 -6.88 -2.76 -18.48
CA TRP A 283 -7.86 -3.57 -17.76
C TRP A 283 -8.52 -4.57 -18.73
N PRO A 284 -8.73 -5.85 -18.36
CA PRO A 284 -8.31 -6.48 -17.13
C PRO A 284 -6.78 -6.65 -17.03
N PRO A 285 -6.21 -6.75 -15.81
CA PRO A 285 -4.78 -6.92 -15.59
C PRO A 285 -4.22 -8.16 -16.33
N HIS A 286 -3.08 -8.00 -17.01
CA HIS A 286 -2.50 -9.06 -17.83
C HIS A 286 -0.99 -9.28 -17.60
N LEU A 287 -0.32 -8.35 -16.94
CA LEU A 287 1.09 -8.54 -16.62
C LEU A 287 1.28 -9.64 -15.58
N PRO A 288 2.22 -10.58 -15.80
CA PRO A 288 2.47 -11.65 -14.84
C PRO A 288 3.21 -11.16 -13.60
N GLY A 289 3.05 -11.89 -12.50
CA GLY A 289 3.76 -11.64 -11.23
C GLY A 289 5.24 -11.99 -11.30
N SER A 290 5.63 -12.96 -12.15
CA SER A 290 7.01 -13.38 -12.40
C SER A 290 7.18 -13.76 -13.88
N GLY A 291 8.43 -14.00 -14.34
CA GLY A 291 8.73 -14.38 -15.72
C GLY A 291 8.56 -13.26 -16.74
N PHE A 292 8.51 -12.00 -16.30
CA PHE A 292 8.40 -10.81 -17.14
C PHE A 292 9.76 -10.23 -17.50
N GLY A 293 9.77 -9.40 -18.56
CA GLY A 293 10.96 -8.69 -19.01
C GLY A 293 11.07 -7.26 -18.47
N GLU A 294 12.15 -6.59 -18.90
CA GLU A 294 12.47 -5.22 -18.48
C GLU A 294 11.43 -4.19 -18.98
N ASP A 295 10.74 -4.46 -20.10
CA ASP A 295 9.71 -3.57 -20.61
C ASP A 295 8.47 -3.56 -19.70
N ASP A 296 8.03 -4.73 -19.23
CA ASP A 296 6.93 -4.87 -18.27
C ASP A 296 7.29 -4.27 -16.91
N TYR A 297 8.56 -4.42 -16.50
CA TYR A 297 9.09 -3.78 -15.30
C TYR A 297 8.98 -2.26 -15.39
N ALA A 298 9.50 -1.67 -16.45
CA ALA A 298 9.48 -0.22 -16.65
C ALA A 298 8.04 0.32 -16.79
N LEU A 299 7.18 -0.38 -17.53
CA LEU A 299 5.78 -0.01 -17.70
C LEU A 299 5.03 0.08 -16.36
N LEU A 300 5.17 -0.95 -15.51
CA LEU A 300 4.49 -0.99 -14.23
C LEU A 300 4.99 0.12 -13.28
N LEU A 301 6.31 0.37 -13.24
CA LEU A 301 6.86 1.43 -12.40
C LEU A 301 6.50 2.84 -12.89
N LYS A 302 6.38 3.04 -14.21
CA LYS A 302 5.89 4.29 -14.77
C LYS A 302 4.46 4.60 -14.32
N GLU A 303 3.58 3.60 -14.38
CA GLU A 303 2.21 3.73 -13.90
C GLU A 303 2.17 3.99 -12.38
N THR A 304 3.02 3.29 -11.62
CA THR A 304 3.17 3.50 -10.17
C THR A 304 3.46 4.97 -9.81
N LEU A 305 4.35 5.62 -10.54
CA LEU A 305 4.71 7.03 -10.31
C LEU A 305 3.55 7.99 -10.62
N GLY A 306 2.53 7.54 -11.35
CA GLY A 306 1.29 8.29 -11.57
C GLY A 306 0.49 8.57 -10.30
N MET A 307 0.73 7.81 -9.23
CA MET A 307 0.12 8.04 -7.89
C MET A 307 0.38 9.47 -7.38
N ASP A 308 1.57 10.03 -7.62
CA ASP A 308 1.91 11.40 -7.21
C ASP A 308 0.98 12.44 -7.83
N SER A 309 0.72 12.30 -9.13
CA SER A 309 -0.21 13.17 -9.84
C SER A 309 -1.65 12.99 -9.39
N LEU A 310 -2.08 11.74 -9.15
CA LEU A 310 -3.43 11.45 -8.64
C LEU A 310 -3.65 12.12 -7.28
N ILE A 311 -2.76 11.89 -6.31
CA ILE A 311 -2.85 12.52 -4.98
C ILE A 311 -2.86 14.05 -5.08
N SER A 312 -2.02 14.62 -5.94
CA SER A 312 -1.97 16.07 -6.14
C SER A 312 -3.29 16.63 -6.69
N GLN A 313 -3.93 15.92 -7.63
CA GLN A 313 -5.23 16.30 -8.19
C GLN A 313 -6.34 16.23 -7.14
N GLU A 314 -6.43 15.12 -6.39
CA GLU A 314 -7.42 14.94 -5.35
C GLU A 314 -7.24 15.97 -4.22
N ALA A 315 -6.00 16.16 -3.76
CA ALA A 315 -5.68 17.18 -2.76
C ALA A 315 -6.06 18.59 -3.21
N ALA A 316 -5.84 18.93 -4.47
CA ALA A 316 -6.24 20.25 -5.02
C ALA A 316 -7.77 20.46 -5.02
N ILE A 317 -8.55 19.40 -5.24
CA ILE A 317 -10.01 19.45 -5.09
C ILE A 317 -10.37 19.67 -3.63
N MET A 318 -9.80 18.86 -2.73
CA MET A 318 -10.06 18.96 -1.30
C MET A 318 -9.69 20.34 -0.74
N ASP A 319 -8.56 20.93 -1.16
CA ASP A 319 -8.07 22.24 -0.68
C ASP A 319 -9.00 23.39 -1.05
N ARG A 320 -9.83 23.25 -2.11
CA ARG A 320 -10.85 24.28 -2.46
C ARG A 320 -11.95 24.38 -1.40
N TYR A 321 -12.30 23.28 -0.75
CA TYR A 321 -13.39 23.19 0.23
C TYR A 321 -12.89 23.13 1.67
N ASP A 322 -11.68 22.60 1.87
CA ASP A 322 -11.02 22.42 3.16
C ASP A 322 -9.55 22.87 3.12
N PRO A 323 -9.29 24.19 3.01
CA PRO A 323 -7.91 24.71 2.98
C PRO A 323 -7.17 24.50 4.31
N ALA A 324 -7.87 24.22 5.40
CA ALA A 324 -7.29 23.90 6.70
C ALA A 324 -6.88 22.43 6.83
N LYS A 325 -7.09 21.62 5.80
CA LYS A 325 -6.72 20.21 5.72
C LYS A 325 -7.27 19.36 6.90
N LYS A 326 -8.51 19.62 7.30
CA LYS A 326 -9.18 18.88 8.37
C LYS A 326 -9.56 17.45 7.93
N VAL A 327 -10.04 17.31 6.69
CA VAL A 327 -10.35 16.01 6.08
C VAL A 327 -9.06 15.40 5.52
N GLY A 328 -8.65 14.24 6.05
CA GLY A 328 -7.48 13.51 5.54
C GLY A 328 -7.78 12.82 4.21
N LEU A 329 -6.80 12.73 3.32
CA LEU A 329 -6.85 11.85 2.16
C LEU A 329 -6.40 10.46 2.58
N MET A 330 -7.22 9.44 2.29
CA MET A 330 -6.98 8.03 2.62
C MET A 330 -6.82 7.24 1.33
N VAL A 331 -5.64 6.70 1.06
CA VAL A 331 -5.43 5.78 -0.08
C VAL A 331 -5.66 4.37 0.44
N ASP A 332 -6.91 4.04 0.74
CA ASP A 332 -7.24 2.84 1.51
C ASP A 332 -7.39 1.56 0.69
N GLU A 333 -7.10 1.65 -0.63
CA GLU A 333 -6.72 0.50 -1.47
C GLU A 333 -5.65 0.92 -2.49
N TRP A 334 -4.51 0.23 -2.48
CA TRP A 334 -3.47 0.43 -3.47
C TRP A 334 -2.56 -0.79 -3.59
N GLY A 335 -1.83 -0.90 -4.69
CA GLY A 335 -0.86 -1.95 -4.95
C GLY A 335 -0.84 -2.38 -6.41
N ALA A 336 -0.04 -3.39 -6.72
CA ALA A 336 -0.05 -4.04 -8.01
C ALA A 336 -1.24 -5.00 -8.12
N TRP A 337 -2.03 -4.86 -9.17
CA TRP A 337 -3.02 -5.86 -9.57
C TRP A 337 -2.56 -6.50 -10.88
N LEU A 338 -2.14 -7.75 -10.78
CA LEU A 338 -1.50 -8.49 -11.86
C LEU A 338 -2.40 -9.65 -12.32
N ALA A 339 -1.99 -10.32 -13.39
CA ALA A 339 -2.65 -11.55 -13.82
C ALA A 339 -2.61 -12.58 -12.69
N PRO A 340 -3.69 -13.35 -12.48
CA PRO A 340 -3.72 -14.41 -11.49
C PRO A 340 -2.60 -15.42 -11.72
N ALA A 341 -2.02 -15.93 -10.62
CA ALA A 341 -1.00 -16.97 -10.68
C ALA A 341 -1.49 -18.21 -11.44
N PRO A 342 -0.66 -18.83 -12.28
CA PRO A 342 -1.06 -20.00 -13.07
C PRO A 342 -1.66 -21.11 -12.21
N GLY A 343 -2.85 -21.60 -12.59
CA GLY A 343 -3.57 -22.68 -11.89
C GLY A 343 -4.36 -22.24 -10.66
N SER A 344 -4.30 -20.97 -10.26
CA SER A 344 -5.18 -20.41 -9.23
C SER A 344 -6.58 -20.10 -9.79
N ASN A 345 -7.58 -19.99 -8.89
CA ASN A 345 -8.88 -19.46 -9.28
C ASN A 345 -8.72 -17.95 -9.58
N PRO A 346 -9.06 -17.48 -10.80
CA PRO A 346 -8.87 -16.08 -11.18
C PRO A 346 -9.66 -15.10 -10.31
N HIS A 347 -10.78 -15.53 -9.71
CA HIS A 347 -11.57 -14.70 -8.81
C HIS A 347 -10.98 -14.56 -7.40
N PHE A 348 -9.91 -15.31 -7.09
CA PHE A 348 -9.24 -15.23 -5.78
C PHE A 348 -8.05 -14.28 -5.79
N LEU A 349 -7.72 -13.71 -6.93
CA LEU A 349 -6.69 -12.69 -7.12
C LEU A 349 -5.32 -13.07 -6.50
N VAL A 350 -5.01 -14.37 -6.51
CA VAL A 350 -3.69 -14.86 -6.08
C VAL A 350 -2.69 -14.49 -7.17
N GLN A 351 -1.63 -13.79 -6.82
CA GLN A 351 -0.54 -13.45 -7.72
C GLN A 351 0.82 -13.71 -7.07
N GLU A 352 1.85 -13.90 -7.89
CA GLU A 352 3.23 -13.94 -7.42
C GLU A 352 3.72 -12.52 -7.17
N ASN A 353 4.46 -12.33 -6.07
CA ASN A 353 5.00 -11.04 -5.66
C ASN A 353 6.53 -11.06 -5.80
N SER A 354 7.07 -10.17 -6.63
CA SER A 354 8.48 -10.14 -7.01
C SER A 354 9.23 -8.92 -6.44
N LEU A 355 10.52 -8.81 -6.74
CA LEU A 355 11.32 -7.62 -6.40
C LEU A 355 10.76 -6.35 -7.05
N ARG A 356 10.17 -6.45 -8.28
CA ARG A 356 9.47 -5.32 -8.92
C ARG A 356 8.38 -4.75 -8.00
N ASP A 357 7.60 -5.63 -7.36
CA ASP A 357 6.48 -5.22 -6.51
C ASP A 357 6.98 -4.60 -5.20
N ALA A 358 8.14 -5.04 -4.71
CA ALA A 358 8.83 -4.37 -3.60
C ALA A 358 9.29 -2.94 -3.96
N ILE A 359 9.84 -2.75 -5.16
CA ILE A 359 10.21 -1.42 -5.66
C ILE A 359 8.96 -0.56 -5.83
N LEU A 360 7.88 -1.08 -6.42
CA LEU A 360 6.58 -0.42 -6.51
C LEU A 360 6.09 0.04 -5.13
N ALA A 361 6.16 -0.83 -4.12
CA ALA A 361 5.74 -0.48 -2.76
C ALA A 361 6.59 0.66 -2.18
N SER A 362 7.92 0.63 -2.38
CA SER A 362 8.80 1.71 -1.90
C SER A 362 8.47 3.05 -2.55
N LEU A 363 8.21 3.08 -3.86
CA LEU A 363 7.84 4.30 -4.59
C LEU A 363 6.53 4.89 -4.08
N ASN A 364 5.50 4.05 -3.92
CA ASN A 364 4.21 4.51 -3.37
C ASN A 364 4.37 5.02 -1.92
N LEU A 365 5.06 4.30 -1.05
CA LEU A 365 5.30 4.76 0.33
C LEU A 365 6.06 6.09 0.36
N ASN A 366 7.06 6.28 -0.51
CA ASN A 366 7.78 7.54 -0.63
C ASN A 366 6.85 8.68 -1.10
N ILE A 367 5.97 8.41 -2.06
CA ILE A 367 4.96 9.38 -2.53
C ILE A 367 4.02 9.75 -1.39
N PHE A 368 3.45 8.77 -0.68
CA PHE A 368 2.54 9.02 0.44
C PHE A 368 3.20 9.86 1.54
N MET A 369 4.46 9.57 1.88
CA MET A 369 5.20 10.35 2.87
C MET A 369 5.49 11.78 2.40
N ARG A 370 5.77 12.01 1.11
CA ARG A 370 5.91 13.38 0.56
C ARG A 370 4.62 14.18 0.63
N HIS A 371 3.47 13.51 0.56
CA HIS A 371 2.13 14.11 0.69
C HIS A 371 1.52 14.00 2.10
N ALA A 372 2.32 13.74 3.13
CA ALA A 372 1.85 13.52 4.50
C ALA A 372 1.13 14.73 5.13
N ASP A 373 1.16 15.88 4.50
CA ASP A 373 0.35 17.05 4.89
C ASP A 373 -1.15 16.85 4.58
N ARG A 374 -1.50 15.95 3.67
CA ARG A 374 -2.89 15.61 3.31
C ARG A 374 -3.17 14.11 3.42
N VAL A 375 -2.22 13.22 3.01
CA VAL A 375 -2.35 11.77 3.14
C VAL A 375 -2.09 11.36 4.58
N ARG A 376 -3.09 10.73 5.22
CA ARG A 376 -3.00 10.34 6.64
C ARG A 376 -3.06 8.85 6.86
N GLN A 377 -3.60 8.10 5.89
CA GLN A 377 -3.80 6.67 6.01
C GLN A 377 -3.71 6.04 4.64
N THR A 378 -3.15 4.83 4.55
CA THR A 378 -3.22 3.99 3.35
C THR A 378 -3.35 2.52 3.73
N ASN A 379 -3.95 1.70 2.83
CA ASN A 379 -3.95 0.25 3.02
C ASN A 379 -3.50 -0.43 1.74
N ILE A 380 -2.37 -1.15 1.84
CA ILE A 380 -1.95 -1.97 0.72
C ILE A 380 -2.89 -3.17 0.55
N ALA A 381 -3.23 -3.50 -0.66
CA ALA A 381 -4.07 -4.64 -1.01
C ALA A 381 -3.23 -5.83 -1.52
N GLN A 382 -3.23 -6.98 -0.78
CA GLN A 382 -3.82 -7.11 0.55
C GLN A 382 -2.80 -7.71 1.52
N MET A 383 -3.22 -8.00 2.74
CA MET A 383 -2.32 -8.45 3.80
C MET A 383 -1.77 -9.86 3.56
N VAL A 384 -2.62 -10.84 3.18
CA VAL A 384 -2.28 -12.26 3.07
C VAL A 384 -2.88 -12.83 1.78
N ASN A 385 -2.07 -13.53 0.99
CA ASN A 385 -2.44 -14.36 -0.17
C ASN A 385 -3.08 -13.66 -1.38
N VAL A 386 -3.54 -12.44 -1.25
CA VAL A 386 -4.34 -11.75 -2.26
C VAL A 386 -3.57 -10.54 -2.78
N LEU A 387 -3.55 -10.35 -4.09
CA LEU A 387 -2.89 -9.23 -4.76
C LEU A 387 -1.43 -9.03 -4.29
N GLN A 388 -1.02 -7.80 -3.99
CA GLN A 388 0.32 -7.49 -3.49
C GLN A 388 0.42 -7.75 -1.98
N SER A 389 0.46 -9.02 -1.59
CA SER A 389 0.42 -9.42 -0.19
C SER A 389 1.77 -9.34 0.53
N MET A 390 1.70 -9.17 1.86
CA MET A 390 2.87 -9.27 2.73
C MET A 390 3.34 -10.71 2.91
N VAL A 391 2.38 -11.61 3.02
CA VAL A 391 2.60 -13.01 3.39
C VAL A 391 1.80 -13.91 2.45
N MET A 392 2.43 -15.00 2.02
CA MET A 392 1.75 -16.09 1.32
C MET A 392 1.70 -17.32 2.22
N THR A 393 0.56 -18.04 2.21
CA THR A 393 0.36 -19.27 3.00
C THR A 393 -0.17 -20.40 2.12
N ASP A 394 0.27 -21.62 2.42
CA ASP A 394 -0.24 -22.86 1.80
C ASP A 394 -0.21 -23.98 2.84
N GLY A 395 -1.37 -24.40 3.34
CA GLY A 395 -1.46 -25.31 4.47
C GLY A 395 -0.62 -24.79 5.65
N PRO A 396 0.31 -25.61 6.22
CA PRO A 396 1.16 -25.19 7.33
C PRO A 396 2.33 -24.28 6.93
N LYS A 397 2.55 -24.05 5.64
CA LYS A 397 3.68 -23.23 5.14
C LYS A 397 3.32 -21.76 5.13
N MET A 398 4.34 -20.93 5.32
CA MET A 398 4.28 -19.48 5.15
C MET A 398 5.57 -18.98 4.49
N VAL A 399 5.45 -17.97 3.65
CA VAL A 399 6.60 -17.24 3.07
C VAL A 399 6.36 -15.75 3.10
N LEU A 400 7.41 -14.99 3.42
CA LEU A 400 7.41 -13.52 3.39
C LEU A 400 7.71 -13.06 1.96
N THR A 401 6.89 -12.16 1.42
CA THR A 401 7.10 -11.61 0.09
C THR A 401 8.19 -10.53 0.08
N PRO A 402 8.72 -10.16 -1.08
CA PRO A 402 9.62 -9.01 -1.17
C PRO A 402 8.98 -7.70 -0.67
N THR A 403 7.69 -7.51 -0.85
CA THR A 403 6.92 -6.36 -0.33
C THR A 403 6.94 -6.30 1.20
N TYR A 404 6.84 -7.44 1.90
CA TYR A 404 6.98 -7.50 3.35
C TYR A 404 8.30 -6.89 3.82
N HIS A 405 9.40 -7.20 3.13
CA HIS A 405 10.72 -6.69 3.51
C HIS A 405 10.81 -5.17 3.37
N VAL A 406 10.15 -4.57 2.38
CA VAL A 406 10.05 -3.11 2.28
C VAL A 406 9.33 -2.53 3.50
N TYR A 407 8.15 -3.05 3.85
CA TYR A 407 7.44 -2.61 5.06
C TYR A 407 8.29 -2.75 6.32
N LYS A 408 9.07 -3.82 6.42
CA LYS A 408 9.99 -4.03 7.54
C LYS A 408 11.11 -2.98 7.59
N LEU A 409 11.67 -2.62 6.44
CA LEU A 409 12.68 -1.57 6.33
C LEU A 409 12.11 -0.19 6.70
N TYR A 410 10.85 0.08 6.34
CA TYR A 410 10.19 1.37 6.54
C TYR A 410 9.61 1.59 7.95
N VAL A 411 9.73 0.62 8.86
CA VAL A 411 9.25 0.79 10.27
C VAL A 411 9.73 2.09 10.94
N PRO A 412 10.96 2.59 10.73
CA PRO A 412 11.43 3.84 11.33
C PRO A 412 10.66 5.09 10.89
N PHE A 413 9.95 5.05 9.77
CA PHE A 413 9.17 6.19 9.25
C PHE A 413 7.79 6.33 9.91
N GLN A 414 7.33 5.33 10.64
CA GLN A 414 6.05 5.39 11.36
C GLN A 414 6.11 6.46 12.48
N ASP A 415 5.21 7.45 12.44
CA ASP A 415 5.17 8.63 13.30
C ASP A 415 6.40 9.55 13.20
N ALA A 416 7.22 9.40 12.17
CA ALA A 416 8.37 10.27 11.93
C ALA A 416 7.94 11.64 11.38
N THR A 417 8.86 12.60 11.40
CA THR A 417 8.68 13.91 10.78
C THR A 417 9.50 14.00 9.50
N LEU A 418 8.87 14.34 8.40
CA LEU A 418 9.52 14.46 7.10
C LEU A 418 10.67 15.49 7.16
N VAL A 419 11.80 15.15 6.55
CA VAL A 419 12.93 16.05 6.32
C VAL A 419 13.04 16.27 4.80
N PRO A 420 12.98 17.52 4.31
CA PRO A 420 13.09 17.77 2.88
C PRO A 420 14.40 17.24 2.31
N VAL A 421 14.33 16.66 1.12
CA VAL A 421 15.47 16.12 0.38
C VAL A 421 15.53 16.78 -0.99
N SER A 422 16.71 17.21 -1.41
CA SER A 422 16.96 17.73 -2.75
C SER A 422 17.96 16.85 -3.48
N PHE A 423 17.64 16.46 -4.71
CA PHE A 423 18.52 15.66 -5.57
C PHE A 423 18.07 15.72 -7.03
N GLU A 424 19.01 15.41 -7.93
CA GLU A 424 18.70 15.13 -9.33
C GLU A 424 18.60 13.63 -9.52
N ALA A 425 17.42 13.15 -9.91
CA ALA A 425 17.10 11.72 -9.92
C ALA A 425 17.90 10.92 -10.96
N GLY A 426 18.50 11.57 -11.97
CA GLY A 426 18.99 10.88 -13.15
C GLY A 426 17.87 10.20 -13.93
N HIS A 427 18.21 9.41 -14.92
CA HIS A 427 17.23 8.76 -15.78
C HIS A 427 17.54 7.28 -16.00
N TYR A 428 16.50 6.46 -15.97
CA TYR A 428 16.45 5.12 -16.52
C TYR A 428 15.27 5.08 -17.50
N ARG A 429 15.56 5.03 -18.81
CA ARG A 429 14.55 5.26 -19.86
C ARG A 429 13.85 6.62 -19.63
N ASP A 430 12.52 6.62 -19.54
CA ASP A 430 11.68 7.79 -19.22
C ASP A 430 11.26 7.85 -17.73
N LEU A 431 11.95 7.09 -16.87
CA LEU A 431 11.74 7.05 -15.41
C LEU A 431 12.86 7.79 -14.68
N PRO A 432 12.62 8.32 -13.47
CA PRO A 432 13.70 8.69 -12.59
C PRO A 432 14.52 7.45 -12.23
N ARG A 433 15.86 7.58 -12.20
CA ARG A 433 16.75 6.49 -11.78
C ARG A 433 16.72 6.27 -10.29
N ILE A 434 16.71 7.38 -9.53
CA ILE A 434 16.73 7.39 -8.07
C ILE A 434 15.45 8.07 -7.55
N ASP A 435 14.85 7.49 -6.51
CA ASP A 435 13.83 8.13 -5.69
C ASP A 435 14.26 8.09 -4.21
N ALA A 436 13.98 9.16 -3.46
CA ALA A 436 14.42 9.27 -2.07
C ALA A 436 13.46 10.06 -1.19
N VAL A 437 13.39 9.67 0.08
CA VAL A 437 12.69 10.39 1.14
C VAL A 437 13.48 10.27 2.45
N ALA A 438 13.48 11.33 3.27
CA ALA A 438 14.10 11.32 4.57
C ALA A 438 13.15 11.78 5.67
N ALA A 439 13.34 11.29 6.87
CA ALA A 439 12.56 11.68 8.04
C ALA A 439 13.35 11.53 9.35
N ARG A 440 12.92 12.25 10.38
CA ARG A 440 13.36 12.04 11.76
C ARG A 440 12.32 11.19 12.48
N ASP A 441 12.77 10.09 13.07
CA ASP A 441 11.90 9.26 13.91
C ASP A 441 11.56 9.95 15.23
N THR A 442 10.70 9.32 16.02
CA THR A 442 10.27 9.83 17.34
C THR A 442 11.40 9.92 18.37
N GLN A 443 12.56 9.33 18.10
CA GLN A 443 13.78 9.41 18.94
C GLN A 443 14.77 10.47 18.42
N GLY A 444 14.44 11.17 17.33
CA GLY A 444 15.27 12.19 16.70
C GLY A 444 16.35 11.66 15.74
N LYS A 445 16.39 10.34 15.47
CA LYS A 445 17.31 9.74 14.52
C LYS A 445 16.87 10.09 13.10
N LEU A 446 17.85 10.37 12.24
CA LEU A 446 17.62 10.69 10.83
C LEU A 446 17.68 9.40 10.00
N TRP A 447 16.65 9.20 9.21
CA TRP A 447 16.51 8.06 8.32
C TRP A 447 16.38 8.52 6.87
N LEU A 448 16.99 7.77 5.96
CA LEU A 448 16.89 7.94 4.51
C LEU A 448 16.41 6.63 3.89
N ALA A 449 15.30 6.67 3.18
CA ALA A 449 14.90 5.63 2.24
C ALA A 449 15.31 6.07 0.84
N VAL A 450 15.97 5.19 0.10
CA VAL A 450 16.41 5.46 -1.27
C VAL A 450 16.20 4.23 -2.14
N THR A 451 15.66 4.44 -3.33
CA THR A 451 15.32 3.39 -4.31
C THR A 451 16.10 3.62 -5.59
N ASN A 452 16.83 2.62 -6.04
CA ASN A 452 17.40 2.57 -7.39
C ASN A 452 16.44 1.80 -8.30
N ILE A 453 15.83 2.51 -9.22
CA ILE A 453 14.85 1.98 -10.19
C ILE A 453 15.54 1.28 -11.35
N ASP A 454 16.78 1.68 -11.67
CA ASP A 454 17.54 1.09 -12.78
C ASP A 454 17.83 -0.40 -12.50
N PRO A 455 17.38 -1.33 -13.36
CA PRO A 455 17.58 -2.76 -13.14
C PRO A 455 19.02 -3.23 -13.44
N ASN A 456 19.82 -2.42 -14.12
CA ASN A 456 21.13 -2.81 -14.67
C ASN A 456 22.29 -2.06 -14.03
N GLU A 457 22.10 -0.76 -13.72
CA GLU A 457 23.17 0.11 -13.26
C GLU A 457 23.09 0.40 -11.76
N ALA A 458 24.25 0.34 -11.09
CA ALA A 458 24.35 0.77 -9.70
C ALA A 458 24.22 2.30 -9.60
N GLY A 459 23.57 2.79 -8.55
CA GLY A 459 23.51 4.22 -8.25
C GLY A 459 24.71 4.65 -7.43
N HIS A 460 25.53 5.55 -7.94
CA HIS A 460 26.54 6.24 -7.17
C HIS A 460 25.93 7.46 -6.50
N LEU A 461 25.84 7.46 -5.16
CA LEU A 461 25.22 8.53 -4.40
C LEU A 461 26.26 9.25 -3.57
N THR A 462 26.27 10.60 -3.65
CA THR A 462 27.00 11.46 -2.72
C THR A 462 25.98 12.14 -1.81
N LEU A 463 25.99 11.80 -0.53
CA LEU A 463 25.05 12.26 0.47
C LEU A 463 25.65 13.38 1.31
N SER A 464 24.89 14.44 1.55
CA SER A 464 25.27 15.58 2.38
C SER A 464 24.14 16.01 3.31
N LEU A 465 24.52 16.58 4.45
CA LEU A 465 23.58 17.16 5.42
C LEU A 465 23.72 18.70 5.37
N ALA A 466 22.62 19.40 5.14
CA ALA A 466 22.68 20.86 5.13
C ALA A 466 23.04 21.40 6.53
N GLY A 467 24.14 22.17 6.59
CA GLY A 467 24.58 22.82 7.82
C GLY A 467 25.32 21.96 8.84
N THR A 468 25.56 20.66 8.54
CA THR A 468 26.24 19.73 9.45
C THR A 468 27.11 18.76 8.66
N ALA A 469 28.27 18.38 9.19
CA ALA A 469 29.09 17.34 8.58
C ALA A 469 28.47 15.97 8.82
N ALA A 470 28.33 15.19 7.77
CA ALA A 470 27.88 13.80 7.83
C ALA A 470 29.00 12.91 8.41
N GLN A 471 28.65 11.99 9.31
CA GLN A 471 29.58 11.05 9.94
C GLN A 471 29.53 9.65 9.33
N GLY A 472 28.47 9.33 8.60
CA GLY A 472 28.25 8.05 7.92
C GLY A 472 26.77 7.67 7.89
N ALA A 473 26.49 6.55 7.22
CA ALA A 473 25.18 5.95 7.22
C ALA A 473 25.29 4.43 7.27
N SER A 474 24.34 3.79 7.93
CA SER A 474 24.29 2.33 8.00
C SER A 474 22.84 1.85 8.01
N GLY A 475 22.57 0.72 7.39
CA GLY A 475 21.22 0.18 7.31
C GLY A 475 21.13 -1.12 6.55
N GLN A 476 20.06 -1.29 5.80
CA GLN A 476 19.82 -2.50 5.01
C GLN A 476 19.37 -2.14 3.59
N VAL A 477 19.74 -3.00 2.64
CA VAL A 477 19.34 -2.92 1.24
C VAL A 477 18.66 -4.22 0.81
N LEU A 478 17.53 -4.08 0.13
CA LEU A 478 16.81 -5.16 -0.53
C LEU A 478 17.11 -5.12 -2.02
N THR A 479 17.64 -6.21 -2.56
CA THR A 479 17.87 -6.42 -4.00
C THR A 479 17.91 -7.92 -4.29
N ALA A 480 17.86 -8.28 -5.57
CA ALA A 480 17.97 -9.68 -6.01
C ALA A 480 18.61 -9.76 -7.40
N PRO A 481 19.00 -10.97 -7.88
CA PRO A 481 19.63 -11.13 -9.19
C PRO A 481 18.78 -10.60 -10.35
N LYS A 482 17.45 -10.75 -10.28
CA LYS A 482 16.52 -10.32 -11.33
C LYS A 482 15.37 -9.49 -10.74
N VAL A 483 14.76 -8.65 -11.57
CA VAL A 483 13.57 -7.85 -11.22
C VAL A 483 12.34 -8.72 -10.92
N ASP A 484 12.28 -9.92 -11.52
CA ASP A 484 11.21 -10.90 -11.34
C ASP A 484 11.50 -11.94 -10.25
N SER A 485 12.58 -11.78 -9.47
CA SER A 485 12.91 -12.67 -8.35
C SER A 485 11.79 -12.66 -7.30
N ILE A 486 11.35 -13.86 -6.90
CA ILE A 486 10.31 -14.07 -5.89
C ILE A 486 10.84 -14.90 -4.70
N ASN A 487 10.20 -14.75 -3.56
CA ASN A 487 10.25 -15.74 -2.48
C ASN A 487 9.11 -16.73 -2.67
N SER A 488 9.41 -18.02 -2.61
CA SER A 488 8.44 -19.12 -2.77
C SER A 488 8.53 -20.11 -1.61
N PHE A 489 7.53 -20.98 -1.47
CA PHE A 489 7.55 -22.04 -0.43
C PHE A 489 8.73 -23.01 -0.55
N GLY A 490 9.32 -23.14 -1.74
CA GLY A 490 10.51 -23.95 -1.99
C GLY A 490 11.85 -23.21 -1.85
N ALA A 491 11.80 -21.86 -1.96
CA ALA A 491 12.96 -20.99 -1.88
C ALA A 491 12.57 -19.67 -1.19
N PRO A 492 12.39 -19.67 0.15
CA PRO A 492 11.79 -18.54 0.86
C PRO A 492 12.72 -17.34 1.08
N HIS A 493 14.01 -17.44 0.74
CA HIS A 493 15.07 -16.47 1.06
C HIS A 493 15.81 -15.96 -0.17
N VAL A 494 15.18 -15.93 -1.34
CA VAL A 494 15.79 -15.41 -2.59
C VAL A 494 15.96 -13.90 -2.54
N VAL A 495 14.95 -13.22 -1.98
CA VAL A 495 14.90 -11.77 -1.84
C VAL A 495 14.83 -11.43 -0.36
N GLU A 496 15.97 -11.05 0.22
CA GLU A 496 16.09 -10.68 1.64
C GLU A 496 16.99 -9.45 1.81
N PRO A 497 16.71 -8.61 2.83
CA PRO A 497 17.56 -7.48 3.15
C PRO A 497 18.97 -7.90 3.56
N LYS A 498 19.97 -7.12 3.11
CA LYS A 498 21.38 -7.28 3.46
C LYS A 498 21.93 -6.00 4.07
N PRO A 499 22.93 -6.06 4.97
CA PRO A 499 23.58 -4.86 5.48
C PRO A 499 24.18 -4.01 4.36
N ILE A 500 24.10 -2.68 4.54
CA ILE A 500 24.74 -1.69 3.70
C ILE A 500 25.29 -0.56 4.58
N GLU A 501 26.48 -0.08 4.28
CA GLU A 501 27.15 0.97 5.02
C GLU A 501 27.81 1.96 4.08
N ALA A 502 27.85 3.23 4.48
CA ALA A 502 28.59 4.28 3.81
C ALA A 502 29.50 4.99 4.81
N SER A 503 30.75 5.22 4.42
CA SER A 503 31.75 5.93 5.24
C SER A 503 31.80 7.40 4.87
N ALA A 504 31.92 8.26 5.89
CA ALA A 504 32.09 9.69 5.66
C ALA A 504 33.47 10.01 5.10
N LYS A 505 33.52 10.93 4.13
CA LYS A 505 34.74 11.52 3.59
C LYS A 505 34.47 12.99 3.31
N ASP A 506 35.30 13.88 3.84
CA ASP A 506 35.22 15.33 3.62
C ASP A 506 33.84 15.93 3.96
N GLY A 507 33.20 15.43 5.04
CA GLY A 507 31.88 15.90 5.50
C GLY A 507 30.68 15.43 4.66
N LYS A 508 30.94 14.59 3.66
CA LYS A 508 29.95 13.88 2.84
C LYS A 508 30.15 12.38 2.99
N PHE A 509 29.26 11.57 2.49
CA PHE A 509 29.50 10.14 2.36
C PHE A 509 29.03 9.62 1.01
N GLU A 510 29.75 8.65 0.53
CA GLU A 510 29.49 7.98 -0.74
C GLU A 510 28.82 6.63 -0.47
N LEU A 511 27.79 6.33 -1.23
CA LEU A 511 27.05 5.08 -1.17
C LEU A 511 26.91 4.50 -2.58
N MET A 512 27.32 3.24 -2.73
CA MET A 512 27.04 2.45 -3.92
C MET A 512 25.73 1.70 -3.69
N LEU A 513 24.65 2.14 -4.34
CA LEU A 513 23.35 1.50 -4.26
C LEU A 513 23.21 0.47 -5.38
N PRO A 514 23.02 -0.83 -5.09
CA PRO A 514 22.90 -1.85 -6.12
C PRO A 514 21.80 -1.55 -7.14
N PRO A 515 21.85 -2.08 -8.37
CA PRO A 515 20.74 -2.01 -9.31
C PRO A 515 19.44 -2.59 -8.70
N LYS A 516 18.27 -2.12 -9.14
CA LYS A 516 16.98 -2.64 -8.69
C LYS A 516 16.91 -2.86 -7.17
N SER A 517 17.08 -1.81 -6.40
CA SER A 517 17.20 -1.95 -4.94
C SER A 517 16.42 -0.89 -4.17
N VAL A 518 16.05 -1.27 -2.94
CA VAL A 518 15.47 -0.39 -1.93
C VAL A 518 16.37 -0.43 -0.70
N ALA A 519 16.90 0.70 -0.28
CA ALA A 519 17.70 0.80 0.93
C ALA A 519 17.08 1.76 1.95
N VAL A 520 17.19 1.42 3.23
CA VAL A 520 16.85 2.30 4.34
C VAL A 520 18.05 2.38 5.27
N LEU A 521 18.48 3.60 5.56
CA LEU A 521 19.72 3.91 6.28
C LEU A 521 19.44 4.86 7.45
N GLU A 522 20.02 4.58 8.61
CA GLU A 522 20.21 5.56 9.68
C GLU A 522 21.40 6.44 9.30
N VAL A 523 21.17 7.75 9.22
CA VAL A 523 22.17 8.76 8.85
C VAL A 523 22.67 9.46 10.10
N ARG A 524 24.01 9.59 10.23
CA ARG A 524 24.68 10.15 11.43
C ARG A 524 25.52 11.36 11.07
#